data_5f4b30834a7d4d72fa6c934e6c8e33f1
#
_entry.id   5f4b30834a7d4d72fa6c934e6c8e33f1
#
_cell.length_a   1.000
_cell.length_b   1.000
_cell.length_c   1.000
_cell.angle_alpha   90.00
_cell.angle_beta   90.00
_cell.angle_gamma   90.00
#
_symmetry.space_group_name_H-M   'P 1'
#
loop_
_entity.id
_entity.type
_entity.pdbx_description
1 polymer ?
#
loop_
_entity_poly.entity_id
_entity_poly.type
_entity_poly.pdbx_seq_one_letter_code
_entity_poly.pdbx_strand_id
1 'polypeptide(L)'
;MRSHLLARRMILLPALALAFAAAIAACSSSSSFSASHTASAPASSASAAAASTTSAAAQITANWEAFFSGATPAAKKIALLQNGQKYAAIIQAQAASGLAKSASAKVTAVHVISATQATVTYDIYLGGQPALSDQAGTAVYQDGTWKVGDASFCQLLALENGGKAPAACSSSG
;
A
#
# COMPACT_ATOMS: atom_id res chain seq x y z
N MET A 1 3.66 -32.22 -33.51
CA MET A 1 4.67 -33.14 -32.95
C MET A 1 5.83 -32.34 -32.42
N ARG A 2 5.92 -32.16 -31.12
CA ARG A 2 7.11 -32.20 -30.24
C ARG A 2 6.71 -31.71 -28.88
N SER A 3 6.51 -32.68 -27.99
CA SER A 3 6.32 -32.55 -26.55
C SER A 3 7.67 -32.25 -25.87
N HIS A 4 7.70 -31.37 -24.92
CA HIS A 4 8.71 -31.33 -23.84
C HIS A 4 7.99 -30.97 -22.54
N LEU A 5 7.59 -31.96 -21.76
CA LEU A 5 8.23 -32.58 -20.60
C LEU A 5 8.72 -31.62 -19.53
N LEU A 6 7.88 -31.50 -18.50
CA LEU A 6 8.10 -31.66 -17.05
C LEU A 6 9.51 -31.39 -16.52
N ALA A 7 9.64 -30.41 -15.65
CA ALA A 7 10.58 -30.45 -14.56
C ALA A 7 9.91 -29.90 -13.27
N ARG A 8 9.32 -30.84 -12.54
CA ARG A 8 8.93 -30.75 -11.14
C ARG A 8 10.23 -30.62 -10.32
N ARG A 9 10.48 -29.49 -9.70
CA ARG A 9 11.47 -29.38 -8.62
C ARG A 9 10.74 -29.26 -7.28
N MET A 10 10.64 -30.42 -6.68
CA MET A 10 10.38 -30.65 -5.27
C MET A 10 11.60 -30.15 -4.49
N ILE A 11 11.49 -29.15 -3.65
CA ILE A 11 12.52 -28.77 -2.68
C ILE A 11 11.96 -29.02 -1.29
N LEU A 12 12.62 -30.00 -0.64
CA LEU A 12 12.42 -30.43 0.75
C LEU A 12 12.69 -29.27 1.71
N LEU A 13 11.83 -29.16 2.73
CA LEU A 13 12.11 -28.46 3.99
C LEU A 13 13.12 -29.24 4.85
N PRO A 14 13.91 -28.54 5.69
CA PRO A 14 14.22 -29.07 6.99
C PRO A 14 13.59 -28.21 8.09
N ALA A 15 12.87 -28.90 8.96
CA ALA A 15 12.44 -28.45 10.26
C ALA A 15 13.67 -28.25 11.17
N LEU A 16 13.76 -27.10 11.83
CA LEU A 16 14.69 -26.89 12.94
C LEU A 16 13.88 -26.41 14.16
N ALA A 17 13.61 -27.35 15.06
CA ALA A 17 13.09 -27.10 16.38
C ALA A 17 14.23 -26.63 17.30
N LEU A 18 14.10 -25.48 17.95
CA LEU A 18 14.91 -25.08 19.10
C LEU A 18 13.98 -24.73 20.25
N ALA A 19 13.95 -25.65 21.22
CA ALA A 19 13.41 -25.44 22.54
C ALA A 19 14.39 -24.61 23.38
N PHE A 20 13.92 -23.49 23.97
CA PHE A 20 14.60 -22.82 25.06
C PHE A 20 13.72 -22.83 26.29
N ALA A 21 14.12 -23.66 27.24
CA ALA A 21 13.67 -23.61 28.62
C ALA A 21 14.61 -22.64 29.36
N ALA A 22 14.09 -21.68 30.09
CA ALA A 22 14.87 -20.90 31.05
C ALA A 22 14.05 -20.55 32.27
N ALA A 23 14.59 -20.98 33.34
CA ALA A 23 14.37 -21.02 34.74
C ALA A 23 13.83 -19.72 35.39
N ILE A 24 12.97 -20.00 36.38
CA ILE A 24 12.40 -19.15 37.41
C ILE A 24 13.49 -18.83 38.46
N ALA A 25 13.70 -17.56 38.77
CA ALA A 25 14.33 -17.16 40.01
C ALA A 25 13.39 -16.24 40.76
N ALA A 26 12.82 -16.79 41.82
CA ALA A 26 12.09 -16.05 42.85
C ALA A 26 13.10 -15.31 43.73
N CYS A 27 12.92 -14.01 43.93
CA CYS A 27 13.48 -13.26 45.04
C CYS A 27 12.35 -12.46 45.68
N SER A 28 11.90 -13.00 46.82
CA SER A 28 11.08 -12.29 47.79
C SER A 28 11.95 -11.25 48.51
N SER A 29 11.55 -10.00 48.51
CA SER A 29 11.96 -9.02 49.51
C SER A 29 10.83 -8.05 49.74
N SER A 30 10.20 -8.23 50.88
CA SER A 30 9.20 -7.34 51.45
C SER A 30 9.83 -5.99 51.82
N SER A 31 9.33 -4.92 51.27
CA SER A 31 9.51 -3.59 51.81
C SER A 31 8.22 -2.80 51.55
N SER A 32 7.46 -2.64 52.60
CA SER A 32 6.27 -1.76 52.67
C SER A 32 6.71 -0.29 52.52
N PHE A 33 6.38 0.35 51.41
CA PHE A 33 6.27 1.77 51.34
C PHE A 33 4.95 2.15 50.70
N SER A 34 4.02 2.63 51.56
CA SER A 34 2.82 3.34 51.08
C SER A 34 3.25 4.62 50.45
N ALA A 35 3.16 4.69 49.13
CA ALA A 35 3.12 5.93 48.39
C ALA A 35 1.96 5.79 47.40
N SER A 36 0.88 6.50 47.71
CA SER A 36 -0.24 6.71 46.78
C SER A 36 0.25 7.53 45.60
N HIS A 37 0.79 6.89 44.58
CA HIS A 37 0.95 7.48 43.27
C HIS A 37 -0.22 7.00 42.41
N THR A 38 -1.16 7.91 42.22
CA THR A 38 -2.17 7.81 41.17
C THR A 38 -1.42 7.73 39.84
N ALA A 39 -1.14 6.51 39.39
CA ALA A 39 -0.61 6.28 38.06
C ALA A 39 -1.76 6.51 37.06
N SER A 40 -1.86 7.72 36.53
CA SER A 40 -2.63 8.01 35.33
C SER A 40 -2.03 7.22 34.19
N ALA A 41 -2.72 6.17 33.79
CA ALA A 41 -2.33 5.27 32.71
C ALA A 41 -2.25 6.03 31.38
N PRO A 42 -1.24 5.78 30.52
CA PRO A 42 -1.13 6.34 29.17
C PRO A 42 -2.03 5.58 28.15
N ALA A 43 -3.29 5.34 28.49
CA ALA A 43 -4.23 4.64 27.60
C ALA A 43 -4.77 5.53 26.46
N SER A 44 -4.72 6.85 26.63
CA SER A 44 -5.31 7.78 25.64
C SER A 44 -4.48 7.94 24.36
N SER A 45 -3.16 7.81 24.43
CA SER A 45 -2.29 8.01 23.26
C SER A 45 -2.34 6.86 22.25
N ALA A 46 -2.48 5.62 22.72
CA ALA A 46 -2.58 4.46 21.84
C ALA A 46 -3.91 4.42 21.07
N SER A 47 -5.01 4.82 21.72
CA SER A 47 -6.32 4.88 21.10
C SER A 47 -6.41 5.97 20.01
N ALA A 48 -5.80 7.13 20.24
CA ALA A 48 -5.74 8.22 19.26
C ALA A 48 -4.87 7.87 18.04
N ALA A 49 -3.74 7.20 18.25
CA ALA A 49 -2.89 6.73 17.16
C ALA A 49 -3.57 5.67 16.31
N ALA A 50 -4.27 4.70 16.91
CA ALA A 50 -5.03 3.68 16.19
C ALA A 50 -6.18 4.29 15.38
N ALA A 51 -6.91 5.25 15.93
CA ALA A 51 -7.97 5.96 15.22
C ALA A 51 -7.43 6.76 14.03
N SER A 52 -6.27 7.41 14.17
CA SER A 52 -5.62 8.16 13.08
C SER A 52 -5.15 7.25 11.95
N THR A 53 -4.57 6.09 12.25
CA THR A 53 -4.14 5.11 11.23
C THR A 53 -5.32 4.48 10.51
N THR A 54 -6.41 4.17 11.20
CA THR A 54 -7.64 3.65 10.60
C THR A 54 -8.27 4.68 9.66
N SER A 55 -8.32 5.96 10.05
CA SER A 55 -8.81 7.05 9.20
C SER A 55 -7.92 7.25 7.97
N ALA A 56 -6.59 7.20 8.12
CA ALA A 56 -5.65 7.27 6.99
C ALA A 56 -5.85 6.10 6.02
N ALA A 57 -5.96 4.87 6.51
CA ALA A 57 -6.17 3.69 5.68
C ALA A 57 -7.47 3.78 4.88
N ALA A 58 -8.56 4.26 5.49
CA ALA A 58 -9.83 4.45 4.80
C ALA A 58 -9.73 5.50 3.69
N GLN A 59 -9.06 6.64 3.95
CA GLN A 59 -8.83 7.68 2.94
C GLN A 59 -7.95 7.18 1.79
N ILE A 60 -6.87 6.43 2.10
CA ILE A 60 -5.99 5.84 1.10
C ILE A 60 -6.78 4.90 0.20
N THR A 61 -7.58 3.99 0.77
CA THR A 61 -8.40 3.06 0.01
C THR A 61 -9.34 3.80 -0.94
N ALA A 62 -10.12 4.75 -0.43
CA ALA A 62 -11.06 5.51 -1.23
C ALA A 62 -10.38 6.29 -2.37
N ASN A 63 -9.26 6.95 -2.09
CA ASN A 63 -8.52 7.75 -3.07
C ASN A 63 -7.81 6.86 -4.11
N TRP A 64 -7.30 5.71 -3.69
CA TRP A 64 -6.68 4.73 -4.58
C TRP A 64 -7.69 4.17 -5.60
N GLU A 65 -8.81 3.67 -5.10
CA GLU A 65 -9.87 3.12 -5.95
C GLU A 65 -10.47 4.19 -6.87
N ALA A 66 -10.65 5.43 -6.37
CA ALA A 66 -11.09 6.55 -7.19
C ALA A 66 -10.08 6.90 -8.30
N PHE A 67 -8.77 6.86 -8.02
CA PHE A 67 -7.74 7.12 -9.03
C PHE A 67 -7.82 6.13 -10.20
N PHE A 68 -7.98 4.85 -9.93
CA PHE A 68 -8.05 3.81 -10.95
C PHE A 68 -9.43 3.64 -11.59
N SER A 69 -10.49 4.18 -10.99
CA SER A 69 -11.84 4.07 -11.53
C SER A 69 -11.97 4.76 -12.89
N GLY A 70 -12.48 4.04 -13.88
CA GLY A 70 -12.80 4.57 -15.21
C GLY A 70 -13.86 5.67 -15.21
N ALA A 71 -14.68 5.75 -14.15
CA ALA A 71 -15.69 6.79 -13.98
C ALA A 71 -15.12 8.11 -13.43
N THR A 72 -13.89 8.11 -12.92
CA THR A 72 -13.27 9.31 -12.34
C THR A 72 -12.72 10.24 -13.41
N PRO A 73 -13.13 11.53 -13.44
CA PRO A 73 -12.61 12.50 -14.40
C PRO A 73 -11.10 12.70 -14.28
N ALA A 74 -10.44 12.98 -15.41
CA ALA A 74 -8.99 13.21 -15.47
C ALA A 74 -8.49 14.26 -14.47
N ALA A 75 -9.20 15.36 -14.29
CA ALA A 75 -8.86 16.42 -13.33
C ALA A 75 -8.79 15.89 -11.89
N LYS A 76 -9.72 15.02 -11.49
CA LYS A 76 -9.71 14.40 -10.16
C LYS A 76 -8.58 13.40 -10.03
N LYS A 77 -8.30 12.61 -11.06
CA LYS A 77 -7.13 11.70 -11.09
C LYS A 77 -5.82 12.46 -10.90
N ILE A 78 -5.67 13.59 -11.60
CA ILE A 78 -4.50 14.48 -11.44
C ILE A 78 -4.37 14.95 -9.98
N ALA A 79 -5.46 15.34 -9.33
CA ALA A 79 -5.45 15.77 -7.92
C ALA A 79 -5.13 14.62 -6.95
N LEU A 80 -5.47 13.37 -7.29
CA LEU A 80 -5.24 12.18 -6.49
C LEU A 80 -3.87 11.53 -6.73
N LEU A 81 -3.04 12.06 -7.62
CA LEU A 81 -1.69 11.59 -7.88
C LEU A 81 -0.67 12.53 -7.23
N GLN A 82 0.37 11.97 -6.61
CA GLN A 82 1.53 12.73 -6.16
C GLN A 82 2.15 13.46 -7.36
N ASN A 83 2.40 14.76 -7.22
CA ASN A 83 2.90 15.59 -8.30
C ASN A 83 2.08 15.49 -9.60
N GLY A 84 0.76 15.26 -9.50
CA GLY A 84 -0.09 14.89 -10.61
C GLY A 84 -0.11 15.86 -11.77
N GLN A 85 0.16 17.16 -11.55
CA GLN A 85 0.26 18.16 -12.62
C GLN A 85 1.38 17.82 -13.63
N LYS A 86 2.46 17.20 -13.16
CA LYS A 86 3.55 16.71 -14.01
C LYS A 86 3.09 15.65 -15.02
N TYR A 87 2.08 14.89 -14.65
CA TYR A 87 1.52 13.79 -15.45
C TYR A 87 0.20 14.13 -16.13
N ALA A 88 -0.25 15.38 -16.05
CA ALA A 88 -1.57 15.79 -16.52
C ALA A 88 -1.84 15.40 -17.99
N ALA A 89 -0.89 15.63 -18.90
CA ALA A 89 -1.04 15.27 -20.31
C ALA A 89 -1.20 13.75 -20.52
N ILE A 90 -0.47 12.93 -19.78
CA ILE A 90 -0.57 11.45 -19.83
C ILE A 90 -1.93 11.00 -19.31
N ILE A 91 -2.37 11.50 -18.16
CA ILE A 91 -3.65 11.15 -17.55
C ILE A 91 -4.83 11.55 -18.45
N GLN A 92 -4.77 12.73 -19.07
CA GLN A 92 -5.79 13.20 -20.01
C GLN A 92 -5.85 12.31 -21.26
N ALA A 93 -4.69 11.95 -21.83
CA ALA A 93 -4.63 11.07 -22.99
C ALA A 93 -5.18 9.66 -22.66
N GLN A 94 -4.80 9.10 -21.50
CA GLN A 94 -5.32 7.80 -21.05
C GLN A 94 -6.82 7.83 -20.77
N ALA A 95 -7.34 8.88 -20.16
CA ALA A 95 -8.77 9.01 -19.84
C ALA A 95 -9.68 8.95 -21.08
N ALA A 96 -9.16 9.27 -22.25
CA ALA A 96 -9.86 9.14 -23.53
C ALA A 96 -9.93 7.68 -24.04
N SER A 97 -9.07 6.80 -23.56
CA SER A 97 -8.99 5.41 -24.02
C SER A 97 -10.14 4.55 -23.49
N GLY A 98 -10.59 3.59 -24.30
CA GLY A 98 -11.62 2.62 -23.88
C GLY A 98 -11.15 1.74 -22.73
N LEU A 99 -9.86 1.41 -22.68
CA LEU A 99 -9.25 0.60 -21.64
C LEU A 99 -9.35 1.29 -20.28
N ALA A 100 -8.97 2.57 -20.20
CA ALA A 100 -9.05 3.33 -18.96
C ALA A 100 -10.48 3.49 -18.45
N LYS A 101 -11.47 3.54 -19.33
CA LYS A 101 -12.89 3.63 -18.95
C LYS A 101 -13.43 2.34 -18.32
N SER A 102 -12.84 1.20 -18.63
CA SER A 102 -13.21 -0.10 -18.06
C SER A 102 -12.34 -0.51 -16.88
N ALA A 103 -11.36 0.31 -16.52
CA ALA A 103 -10.44 0.02 -15.42
C ALA A 103 -11.07 0.32 -14.05
N SER A 104 -10.71 -0.51 -13.07
CA SER A 104 -10.94 -0.27 -11.65
C SER A 104 -9.86 -0.92 -10.82
N ALA A 105 -9.70 -0.47 -9.59
CA ALA A 105 -8.84 -1.14 -8.62
C ALA A 105 -9.65 -1.51 -7.38
N LYS A 106 -9.19 -2.55 -6.69
CA LYS A 106 -9.65 -2.94 -5.36
C LYS A 106 -8.45 -3.00 -4.43
N VAL A 107 -8.46 -2.23 -3.38
CA VAL A 107 -7.43 -2.27 -2.35
C VAL A 107 -7.68 -3.47 -1.44
N THR A 108 -6.65 -4.30 -1.25
CA THR A 108 -6.70 -5.50 -0.41
C THR A 108 -6.00 -5.30 0.92
N ALA A 109 -4.97 -4.44 0.98
CA ALA A 109 -4.29 -4.08 2.23
C ALA A 109 -3.71 -2.66 2.18
N VAL A 110 -3.67 -2.00 3.35
CA VAL A 110 -2.99 -0.71 3.56
C VAL A 110 -2.17 -0.80 4.84
N HIS A 111 -0.88 -0.51 4.74
CA HIS A 111 0.03 -0.38 5.87
C HIS A 111 0.55 1.05 5.97
N VAL A 112 0.08 1.80 6.95
CA VAL A 112 0.56 3.16 7.24
C VAL A 112 1.94 3.05 7.90
N ILE A 113 2.98 3.54 7.21
CA ILE A 113 4.38 3.48 7.66
C ILE A 113 4.71 4.71 8.51
N SER A 114 4.19 5.87 8.11
CA SER A 114 4.42 7.15 8.77
C SER A 114 3.22 8.09 8.57
N ALA A 115 3.29 9.29 9.13
CA ALA A 115 2.28 10.32 8.90
C ALA A 115 2.12 10.73 7.43
N THR A 116 3.10 10.43 6.59
CA THR A 116 3.14 10.86 5.18
C THR A 116 3.32 9.75 4.18
N GLN A 117 3.45 8.48 4.61
CA GLN A 117 3.71 7.37 3.71
C GLN A 117 2.98 6.10 4.15
N ALA A 118 2.44 5.36 3.20
CA ALA A 118 1.84 4.04 3.39
C ALA A 118 2.15 3.12 2.20
N THR A 119 2.20 1.81 2.43
CA THR A 119 2.16 0.81 1.38
C THR A 119 0.73 0.36 1.14
N VAL A 120 0.41 0.05 -0.11
CA VAL A 120 -0.91 -0.39 -0.56
C VAL A 120 -0.75 -1.66 -1.38
N THR A 121 -1.52 -2.70 -1.07
CA THR A 121 -1.68 -3.87 -1.94
C THR A 121 -3.03 -3.79 -2.61
N TYR A 122 -3.09 -4.03 -3.91
CA TYR A 122 -4.31 -3.85 -4.68
C TYR A 122 -4.35 -4.73 -5.92
N ASP A 123 -5.56 -4.98 -6.40
CA ASP A 123 -5.84 -5.68 -7.65
C ASP A 123 -6.35 -4.69 -8.69
N ILE A 124 -5.99 -4.90 -9.96
CA ILE A 124 -6.54 -4.16 -11.12
C ILE A 124 -7.50 -5.05 -11.87
N TYR A 125 -8.64 -4.48 -12.21
CA TYR A 125 -9.68 -5.09 -13.02
C TYR A 125 -9.87 -4.30 -14.32
N LEU A 126 -10.12 -5.01 -15.42
CA LEU A 126 -10.49 -4.45 -16.72
C LEU A 126 -11.80 -5.09 -17.17
N GLY A 127 -12.82 -4.27 -17.37
CA GLY A 127 -14.15 -4.78 -17.73
C GLY A 127 -14.75 -5.72 -16.67
N GLY A 128 -14.39 -5.54 -15.40
CA GLY A 128 -14.81 -6.39 -14.29
C GLY A 128 -14.03 -7.71 -14.15
N GLN A 129 -13.06 -7.99 -15.02
CA GLN A 129 -12.20 -9.16 -14.92
C GLN A 129 -10.85 -8.80 -14.28
N PRO A 130 -10.29 -9.67 -13.41
CA PRO A 130 -8.98 -9.44 -12.83
C PRO A 130 -7.91 -9.44 -13.94
N ALA A 131 -7.14 -8.36 -14.00
CA ALA A 131 -6.05 -8.17 -14.95
C ALA A 131 -4.68 -8.28 -14.29
N LEU A 132 -4.52 -7.70 -13.10
CA LEU A 132 -3.32 -7.79 -12.28
C LEU A 132 -3.75 -7.99 -10.82
N SER A 133 -3.16 -8.97 -10.13
CA SER A 133 -3.42 -9.22 -8.71
C SER A 133 -2.19 -8.91 -7.87
N ASP A 134 -2.43 -8.60 -6.58
CA ASP A 134 -1.40 -8.40 -5.56
C ASP A 134 -0.34 -7.35 -5.95
N GLN A 135 -0.76 -6.28 -6.63
CA GLN A 135 0.15 -5.21 -6.98
C GLN A 135 0.55 -4.43 -5.74
N ALA A 136 1.85 -4.13 -5.62
CA ALA A 136 2.37 -3.28 -4.57
C ALA A 136 2.45 -1.82 -5.05
N GLY A 137 2.05 -0.90 -4.17
CA GLY A 137 2.14 0.52 -4.44
C GLY A 137 2.42 1.33 -3.17
N THR A 138 2.69 2.61 -3.35
CA THR A 138 2.95 3.57 -2.26
C THR A 138 1.93 4.68 -2.30
N ALA A 139 1.30 4.98 -1.17
CA ALA A 139 0.51 6.18 -0.97
C ALA A 139 1.33 7.22 -0.22
N VAL A 140 1.17 8.49 -0.60
CA VAL A 140 1.90 9.63 -0.03
C VAL A 140 0.90 10.69 0.41
N TYR A 141 1.10 11.24 1.61
CA TYR A 141 0.32 12.38 2.10
C TYR A 141 0.95 13.68 1.59
N GLN A 142 0.25 14.36 0.71
CA GLN A 142 0.69 15.61 0.08
C GLN A 142 -0.48 16.58 -0.04
N ASP A 143 -0.26 17.86 0.27
CA ASP A 143 -1.27 18.91 0.16
C ASP A 143 -2.56 18.60 0.95
N GLY A 144 -2.42 18.03 2.16
CA GLY A 144 -3.56 17.71 3.02
C GLY A 144 -4.35 16.45 2.61
N THR A 145 -3.85 15.65 1.65
CA THR A 145 -4.57 14.50 1.11
C THR A 145 -3.64 13.31 0.85
N TRP A 146 -4.14 12.09 1.12
CA TRP A 146 -3.47 10.88 0.69
C TRP A 146 -3.62 10.69 -0.82
N LYS A 147 -2.51 10.52 -1.53
CA LYS A 147 -2.43 10.40 -2.98
C LYS A 147 -1.74 9.10 -3.40
N VAL A 148 -2.01 8.62 -4.59
CA VAL A 148 -1.21 7.57 -5.23
C VAL A 148 0.21 8.11 -5.44
N GLY A 149 1.24 7.36 -5.03
CA GLY A 149 2.62 7.74 -5.24
C GLY A 149 2.98 7.73 -6.74
N ASP A 150 3.72 8.73 -7.18
CA ASP A 150 4.13 8.85 -8.59
C ASP A 150 5.03 7.69 -9.03
N ALA A 151 5.85 7.13 -8.14
CA ALA A 151 6.63 5.92 -8.42
C ALA A 151 5.73 4.73 -8.79
N SER A 152 4.61 4.53 -8.07
CA SER A 152 3.64 3.45 -8.38
C SER A 152 2.94 3.68 -9.72
N PHE A 153 2.57 4.92 -10.00
CA PHE A 153 2.01 5.30 -11.29
C PHE A 153 2.99 5.06 -12.44
N CYS A 154 4.24 5.47 -12.28
CA CYS A 154 5.29 5.26 -13.26
C CYS A 154 5.62 3.78 -13.50
N GLN A 155 5.55 2.95 -12.46
CA GLN A 155 5.73 1.50 -12.59
C GLN A 155 4.63 0.88 -13.47
N LEU A 156 3.37 1.27 -13.27
CA LEU A 156 2.26 0.81 -14.11
C LEU A 156 2.39 1.28 -15.56
N LEU A 157 2.77 2.55 -15.78
CA LEU A 157 3.04 3.06 -17.12
C LEU A 157 4.17 2.30 -17.83
N ALA A 158 5.21 1.90 -17.08
CA ALA A 158 6.28 1.09 -17.64
C ALA A 158 5.76 -0.31 -18.05
N LEU A 159 4.90 -0.94 -17.24
CA LEU A 159 4.27 -2.22 -17.60
C LEU A 159 3.44 -2.12 -18.88
N GLU A 160 2.62 -1.07 -19.01
CA GLU A 160 1.81 -0.81 -20.20
C GLU A 160 2.67 -0.58 -21.47
N ASN A 161 3.86 0.00 -21.30
CA ASN A 161 4.79 0.34 -22.38
C ASN A 161 5.91 -0.71 -22.58
N GLY A 162 5.70 -1.95 -22.20
CA GLY A 162 6.68 -3.02 -22.41
C GLY A 162 7.98 -2.85 -21.61
N GLY A 163 7.89 -2.30 -20.40
CA GLY A 163 9.02 -2.08 -19.50
C GLY A 163 9.68 -0.70 -19.63
N LYS A 164 9.22 0.17 -20.51
CA LYS A 164 9.78 1.52 -20.71
C LYS A 164 8.92 2.57 -20.02
N ALA A 165 9.48 3.21 -19.01
CA ALA A 165 8.84 4.35 -18.36
C ALA A 165 8.82 5.57 -19.29
N PRO A 166 7.73 6.35 -19.34
CA PRO A 166 7.70 7.64 -20.05
C PRO A 166 8.74 8.62 -19.51
N ALA A 167 9.16 9.59 -20.35
CA ALA A 167 10.14 10.60 -19.95
C ALA A 167 9.74 11.40 -18.70
N ALA A 168 8.44 11.64 -18.50
CA ALA A 168 7.93 12.27 -17.28
C ALA A 168 8.26 11.49 -15.99
N CYS A 169 8.51 10.18 -16.06
CA CYS A 169 8.88 9.35 -14.95
C CYS A 169 10.38 9.38 -14.61
N SER A 170 11.22 9.74 -15.58
CA SER A 170 12.69 9.75 -15.42
C SER A 170 13.20 10.90 -14.54
N SER A 171 12.38 11.91 -14.26
CA SER A 171 12.71 13.08 -13.45
C SER A 171 12.13 13.03 -12.03
N SER A 172 11.78 11.83 -11.54
CA SER A 172 11.36 11.59 -10.17
C SER A 172 12.60 11.36 -9.30
N GLY A 173 13.21 12.44 -8.85
CA GLY A 173 14.32 12.49 -7.92
C GLY A 173 14.07 13.55 -6.90
#